data_00063b50aa3f95c5ac4d65260d4cf51e
#
_entry.id   00063b50aa3f95c5ac4d65260d4cf51e
#
_cell.length_a   1.000
_cell.length_b   1.000
_cell.length_c   1.000
_cell.angle_alpha   90.00
_cell.angle_beta   90.00
_cell.angle_gamma   90.00
#
_symmetry.space_group_name_H-M   'P 1'
#
loop_
_entity.id
_entity.type
_entity.pdbx_description
1 polymer ?
#
loop_
_entity_poly.entity_id
_entity_poly.type
_entity_poly.pdbx_seq_one_letter_code
_entity_poly.pdbx_strand_id
1 'polypeptide(L)'
;MPKSDFKKIDRTTKYAKEVLAGNIIVGELVKKACQRHIDDLKNSKRKNFEFTFDQEAADRAIDFFGFLQHSKGTWAGQPIKLELWQCFVVGSIFGWKHKKTKLRRFRTSYISVARKNGKSTMMAGIGLYGLLADGEAGAEVYSAATKRDQARIIFDEAKRMVKASPDIAGFVDVFSRNLSVAQTNSKFEALSADVNSMDGLNISMGLIDELHAHKTREMWDVLETATGARTQPLLAAITTAGFDRFGICYEQYDYCLNILNGTVQDDTYFCYIAQIDKEDDWRNPDCWIKSNPNLGVSVFADDLERKCDKAKEIPAAQNNFICKHLNCWVSQTVRWMDMDKWFACPVEEMNLSGKPCYVGLDLSATTDLTSVSFEFPLDDGRFYVISHSFIPEDAVLEKEKRDKVPYRTWERESYITFTPGSVVDYEWVKSYIIEKTEIYDIQEICFDPWNATQLANDLSNEGLECVQIRQGYATLSEPTKDIMTLTLQQKIIHNNNPVLAWAIGNSVVTSDPAGNIKLDKSKTTFRIDPAAALVTSHTRARLGNKKVDVSAYANKDFLEKLWG
;
A
#
# COMPACT_ATOMS: atom_id res chain seq x y z
N MET A 1 2.27 11.82 -56.98
CA MET A 1 2.01 10.42 -56.63
C MET A 1 0.58 10.33 -56.07
N PRO A 2 -0.28 9.44 -56.48
CA PRO A 2 -1.65 9.36 -55.97
C PRO A 2 -1.61 8.96 -54.52
N LYS A 3 -2.36 9.71 -53.68
CA LYS A 3 -2.63 9.36 -52.28
C LYS A 3 -3.37 8.03 -52.30
N SER A 4 -2.73 6.97 -51.81
CA SER A 4 -3.39 5.68 -51.62
C SER A 4 -4.46 5.84 -50.54
N ASP A 5 -5.72 5.72 -50.90
CA ASP A 5 -6.90 5.74 -50.02
C ASP A 5 -7.02 4.48 -49.15
N PHE A 6 -5.91 4.02 -48.57
CA PHE A 6 -5.97 3.06 -47.49
C PHE A 6 -6.37 3.86 -46.21
N LYS A 7 -7.65 3.81 -45.85
CA LYS A 7 -8.13 4.25 -44.57
C LYS A 7 -7.24 3.63 -43.47
N LYS A 8 -6.30 4.42 -42.93
CA LYS A 8 -5.41 3.96 -41.87
C LYS A 8 -6.28 3.46 -40.71
N ILE A 9 -6.04 2.23 -40.26
CA ILE A 9 -6.81 1.62 -39.17
C ILE A 9 -6.55 2.46 -37.91
N ASP A 10 -7.59 3.04 -37.32
CA ASP A 10 -7.54 3.70 -36.02
C ASP A 10 -7.23 2.66 -34.92
N ARG A 11 -5.94 2.57 -34.57
CA ARG A 11 -5.43 1.60 -33.57
C ARG A 11 -5.96 1.85 -32.18
N THR A 12 -6.20 3.11 -31.83
CA THR A 12 -6.73 3.53 -30.53
C THR A 12 -8.17 3.03 -30.36
N THR A 13 -9.05 3.39 -31.29
CA THR A 13 -10.45 2.96 -31.26
C THR A 13 -10.60 1.45 -31.52
N LYS A 14 -9.69 0.85 -32.31
CA LYS A 14 -9.68 -0.61 -32.53
C LYS A 14 -9.51 -1.34 -31.19
N TYR A 15 -8.52 -0.98 -30.39
CA TYR A 15 -8.35 -1.62 -29.07
C TYR A 15 -9.62 -1.53 -28.22
N ALA A 16 -10.21 -0.32 -28.11
CA ALA A 16 -11.41 -0.12 -27.31
C ALA A 16 -12.59 -1.00 -27.80
N LYS A 17 -12.76 -1.13 -29.13
CA LYS A 17 -13.81 -1.98 -29.71
C LYS A 17 -13.56 -3.47 -29.46
N GLU A 18 -12.33 -3.96 -29.63
CA GLU A 18 -11.98 -5.36 -29.38
C GLU A 18 -12.16 -5.74 -27.90
N VAL A 19 -11.82 -4.82 -26.97
CA VAL A 19 -12.07 -5.00 -25.53
C VAL A 19 -13.57 -5.09 -25.23
N LEU A 20 -14.38 -4.17 -25.77
CA LEU A 20 -15.82 -4.16 -25.52
C LEU A 20 -16.57 -5.29 -26.21
N ALA A 21 -16.03 -5.82 -27.31
CA ALA A 21 -16.54 -7.02 -27.97
C ALA A 21 -16.15 -8.33 -27.24
N GLY A 22 -15.26 -8.26 -26.23
CA GLY A 22 -14.77 -9.42 -25.50
C GLY A 22 -13.64 -10.19 -26.20
N ASN A 23 -13.12 -9.67 -27.32
CA ASN A 23 -12.02 -10.31 -28.06
C ASN A 23 -10.66 -10.13 -27.38
N ILE A 24 -10.52 -9.12 -26.52
CA ILE A 24 -9.35 -8.89 -25.66
C ILE A 24 -9.81 -8.97 -24.21
N ILE A 25 -9.25 -9.90 -23.45
CA ILE A 25 -9.54 -10.10 -22.03
C ILE A 25 -8.84 -9.02 -21.22
N VAL A 26 -9.61 -8.23 -20.46
CA VAL A 26 -9.12 -7.17 -19.58
C VAL A 26 -9.97 -7.10 -18.31
N GLY A 27 -9.47 -6.43 -17.27
CA GLY A 27 -10.24 -6.12 -16.08
C GLY A 27 -11.28 -5.03 -16.31
N GLU A 28 -12.23 -4.92 -15.38
CA GLU A 28 -13.39 -4.02 -15.46
C GLU A 28 -12.98 -2.54 -15.63
N LEU A 29 -11.90 -2.10 -15.00
CA LEU A 29 -11.44 -0.71 -15.09
C LEU A 29 -10.92 -0.35 -16.49
N VAL A 30 -10.25 -1.28 -17.17
CA VAL A 30 -9.85 -1.08 -18.56
C VAL A 30 -11.08 -1.06 -19.48
N LYS A 31 -12.10 -1.91 -19.24
CA LYS A 31 -13.37 -1.86 -19.98
C LYS A 31 -14.02 -0.49 -19.85
N LYS A 32 -14.09 0.06 -18.64
CA LYS A 32 -14.63 1.40 -18.38
C LYS A 32 -13.84 2.50 -19.09
N ALA A 33 -12.51 2.44 -19.12
CA ALA A 33 -11.70 3.38 -19.88
C ALA A 33 -11.97 3.30 -21.38
N CYS A 34 -12.12 2.09 -21.93
CA CYS A 34 -12.50 1.86 -23.33
C CYS A 34 -13.93 2.35 -23.60
N GLN A 35 -14.88 2.10 -22.71
CA GLN A 35 -16.26 2.56 -22.82
C GLN A 35 -16.33 4.08 -22.85
N ARG A 36 -15.59 4.77 -21.93
CA ARG A 36 -15.47 6.23 -21.94
C ARG A 36 -15.00 6.76 -23.29
N HIS A 37 -13.96 6.16 -23.88
CA HIS A 37 -13.47 6.55 -25.20
C HIS A 37 -14.56 6.40 -26.29
N ILE A 38 -15.29 5.30 -26.31
CA ILE A 38 -16.35 5.04 -27.30
C ILE A 38 -17.54 5.98 -27.11
N ASP A 39 -17.91 6.29 -25.86
CA ASP A 39 -19.01 7.22 -25.57
C ASP A 39 -18.62 8.65 -25.90
N ASP A 40 -17.39 9.05 -25.65
CA ASP A 40 -16.85 10.35 -26.05
C ASP A 40 -16.79 10.50 -27.57
N LEU A 41 -16.48 9.44 -28.34
CA LEU A 41 -16.59 9.46 -29.79
C LEU A 41 -18.02 9.70 -30.27
N LYS A 42 -19.03 9.12 -29.60
CA LYS A 42 -20.45 9.42 -29.89
C LYS A 42 -20.80 10.85 -29.52
N ASN A 43 -20.38 11.29 -28.32
CA ASN A 43 -20.64 12.64 -27.80
C ASN A 43 -19.95 13.72 -28.63
N SER A 44 -18.80 13.43 -29.23
CA SER A 44 -18.06 14.38 -30.08
C SER A 44 -18.87 14.93 -31.24
N LYS A 45 -19.93 14.23 -31.66
CA LYS A 45 -20.89 14.70 -32.70
C LYS A 45 -21.86 15.77 -32.18
N ARG A 46 -21.97 15.94 -30.86
CA ARG A 46 -22.87 16.93 -30.24
C ARG A 46 -22.22 18.31 -30.16
N LYS A 47 -22.99 19.38 -30.34
CA LYS A 47 -22.47 20.76 -30.31
C LYS A 47 -21.92 21.16 -28.93
N ASN A 48 -22.56 20.69 -27.88
CA ASN A 48 -22.20 21.03 -26.48
C ASN A 48 -21.02 20.21 -25.92
N PHE A 49 -20.55 19.19 -26.62
CA PHE A 49 -19.35 18.46 -26.22
C PHE A 49 -18.12 19.15 -26.83
N GLU A 50 -17.18 19.55 -25.99
CA GLU A 50 -16.09 20.44 -26.40
C GLU A 50 -14.92 19.73 -27.10
N PHE A 51 -14.85 18.38 -27.05
CA PHE A 51 -13.72 17.62 -27.53
C PHE A 51 -14.04 16.82 -28.79
N THR A 52 -12.99 16.50 -29.55
CA THR A 52 -13.04 15.64 -30.73
C THR A 52 -11.80 14.77 -30.78
N PHE A 53 -11.94 13.57 -31.34
CA PHE A 53 -10.79 12.69 -31.55
C PHE A 53 -10.17 12.98 -32.91
N ASP A 54 -8.89 13.35 -32.92
CA ASP A 54 -8.05 13.57 -34.07
C ASP A 54 -7.18 12.33 -34.31
N GLN A 55 -7.65 11.46 -35.22
CA GLN A 55 -6.96 10.20 -35.53
C GLN A 55 -5.54 10.46 -36.09
N GLU A 56 -5.33 11.51 -36.87
CA GLU A 56 -3.99 11.81 -37.41
C GLU A 56 -3.01 12.19 -36.29
N ALA A 57 -3.48 12.95 -35.29
CA ALA A 57 -2.65 13.29 -34.14
C ALA A 57 -2.33 12.04 -33.29
N ALA A 58 -3.31 11.14 -33.09
CA ALA A 58 -3.10 9.87 -32.41
C ALA A 58 -2.08 9.00 -33.16
N ASP A 59 -2.29 8.83 -34.47
CA ASP A 59 -1.40 8.02 -35.32
C ASP A 59 0.01 8.59 -35.37
N ARG A 60 0.19 9.93 -35.45
CA ARG A 60 1.53 10.56 -35.38
C ARG A 60 2.26 10.19 -34.10
N ALA A 61 1.58 10.27 -32.96
CA ALA A 61 2.18 9.93 -31.66
C ALA A 61 2.54 8.44 -31.56
N ILE A 62 1.67 7.55 -32.07
CA ILE A 62 1.94 6.11 -32.11
C ILE A 62 3.06 5.77 -33.09
N ASP A 63 3.02 6.34 -34.31
CA ASP A 63 4.02 6.06 -35.36
C ASP A 63 5.41 6.61 -34.99
N PHE A 64 5.48 7.65 -34.15
CA PHE A 64 6.75 8.18 -33.66
C PHE A 64 7.60 7.10 -32.96
N PHE A 65 6.98 6.15 -32.27
CA PHE A 65 7.71 5.06 -31.64
C PHE A 65 8.47 4.18 -32.65
N GLY A 66 8.00 4.11 -33.88
CA GLY A 66 8.68 3.38 -34.95
C GLY A 66 10.05 3.97 -35.35
N PHE A 67 10.32 5.24 -35.05
CA PHE A 67 11.64 5.88 -35.22
C PHE A 67 12.58 5.59 -34.04
N LEU A 68 12.07 5.05 -32.93
CA LEU A 68 12.86 4.70 -31.74
C LEU A 68 13.25 3.21 -31.82
N GLN A 69 14.44 2.90 -31.34
CA GLN A 69 14.92 1.52 -31.25
C GLN A 69 15.02 1.05 -29.80
N HIS A 70 14.74 -0.22 -29.60
CA HIS A 70 14.96 -0.88 -28.33
C HIS A 70 16.45 -0.82 -27.94
N SER A 71 16.74 -0.38 -26.72
CA SER A 71 18.11 -0.16 -26.26
C SER A 71 18.77 -1.41 -25.65
N LYS A 72 17.99 -2.44 -25.33
CA LYS A 72 18.45 -3.63 -24.60
C LYS A 72 17.51 -4.83 -24.75
N GLY A 73 17.99 -6.01 -24.32
CA GLY A 73 17.25 -7.26 -24.34
C GLY A 73 17.20 -7.89 -25.74
N THR A 74 16.28 -8.82 -25.92
CA THR A 74 16.11 -9.60 -27.17
C THR A 74 15.71 -8.75 -28.37
N TRP A 75 15.19 -7.55 -28.17
CA TRP A 75 14.77 -6.61 -29.21
C TRP A 75 15.77 -5.48 -29.47
N ALA A 76 16.94 -5.51 -28.83
CA ALA A 76 17.95 -4.44 -29.01
C ALA A 76 18.24 -4.17 -30.50
N GLY A 77 18.18 -2.89 -30.91
CA GLY A 77 18.37 -2.45 -32.28
C GLY A 77 17.15 -2.61 -33.21
N GLN A 78 16.02 -3.17 -32.72
CA GLN A 78 14.78 -3.23 -33.49
C GLN A 78 13.91 -2.00 -33.23
N PRO A 79 13.16 -1.50 -34.22
CA PRO A 79 12.19 -0.42 -34.03
C PRO A 79 11.15 -0.78 -32.98
N ILE A 80 10.75 0.19 -32.15
CA ILE A 80 9.73 -0.01 -31.13
C ILE A 80 8.37 -0.06 -31.80
N LYS A 81 7.68 -1.17 -31.63
CA LYS A 81 6.29 -1.37 -32.05
C LYS A 81 5.41 -1.44 -30.81
N LEU A 82 4.52 -0.46 -30.68
CA LEU A 82 3.59 -0.43 -29.56
C LEU A 82 2.56 -1.55 -29.66
N GLU A 83 2.31 -2.24 -28.54
CA GLU A 83 1.19 -3.16 -28.40
C GLU A 83 -0.15 -2.40 -28.45
N LEU A 84 -1.25 -3.08 -28.75
CA LEU A 84 -2.55 -2.43 -28.93
C LEU A 84 -3.01 -1.62 -27.71
N TRP A 85 -2.73 -2.09 -26.49
CA TRP A 85 -3.06 -1.35 -25.28
C TRP A 85 -2.22 -0.07 -25.14
N GLN A 86 -0.96 -0.11 -25.55
CA GLN A 86 -0.08 1.07 -25.58
C GLN A 86 -0.55 2.06 -26.65
N CYS A 87 -0.99 1.55 -27.81
CA CYS A 87 -1.63 2.39 -28.84
C CYS A 87 -2.89 3.09 -28.30
N PHE A 88 -3.69 2.39 -27.47
CA PHE A 88 -4.86 3.00 -26.82
C PHE A 88 -4.46 4.12 -25.85
N VAL A 89 -3.45 3.90 -25.01
CA VAL A 89 -2.96 4.89 -24.05
C VAL A 89 -2.39 6.11 -24.78
N VAL A 90 -1.39 5.91 -25.63
CA VAL A 90 -0.71 6.99 -26.36
C VAL A 90 -1.68 7.72 -27.29
N GLY A 91 -2.45 6.97 -28.06
CA GLY A 91 -3.41 7.56 -29.00
C GLY A 91 -4.55 8.32 -28.31
N SER A 92 -5.02 7.87 -27.14
CA SER A 92 -5.99 8.63 -26.36
C SER A 92 -5.41 9.94 -25.83
N ILE A 93 -4.23 9.92 -25.24
CA ILE A 93 -3.57 11.11 -24.65
C ILE A 93 -3.35 12.17 -25.73
N PHE A 94 -2.84 11.81 -26.90
CA PHE A 94 -2.46 12.75 -27.93
C PHE A 94 -3.52 13.00 -29.00
N GLY A 95 -4.49 12.10 -29.18
CA GLY A 95 -5.53 12.22 -30.19
C GLY A 95 -6.78 13.00 -29.75
N TRP A 96 -7.14 13.01 -28.47
CA TRP A 96 -8.24 13.82 -28.00
C TRP A 96 -7.87 15.29 -27.92
N LYS A 97 -8.59 16.16 -28.65
CA LYS A 97 -8.33 17.59 -28.80
C LYS A 97 -9.59 18.42 -28.50
N HIS A 98 -9.39 19.61 -27.97
CA HIS A 98 -10.48 20.59 -27.85
C HIS A 98 -10.86 21.10 -29.24
N LYS A 99 -12.16 21.14 -29.58
CA LYS A 99 -12.67 21.43 -30.93
C LYS A 99 -12.22 22.81 -31.46
N LYS A 100 -12.24 23.85 -30.60
CA LYS A 100 -11.89 25.22 -30.98
C LYS A 100 -10.39 25.46 -30.99
N THR A 101 -9.72 25.17 -29.87
CA THR A 101 -8.31 25.51 -29.68
C THR A 101 -7.34 24.51 -30.30
N LYS A 102 -7.80 23.29 -30.63
CA LYS A 102 -6.99 22.17 -31.09
C LYS A 102 -5.93 21.68 -30.10
N LEU A 103 -5.95 22.21 -28.87
CA LEU A 103 -5.06 21.81 -27.79
C LEU A 103 -5.46 20.43 -27.24
N ARG A 104 -4.49 19.75 -26.64
CA ARG A 104 -4.69 18.44 -25.99
C ARG A 104 -5.77 18.52 -24.91
N ARG A 105 -6.70 17.54 -24.92
CA ARG A 105 -7.73 17.39 -23.89
C ARG A 105 -7.13 16.97 -22.55
N PHE A 106 -6.36 15.87 -22.55
CA PHE A 106 -5.82 15.27 -21.34
C PHE A 106 -4.57 16.02 -20.87
N ARG A 107 -4.67 16.62 -19.68
CA ARG A 107 -3.59 17.35 -19.03
C ARG A 107 -2.88 16.51 -17.99
N THR A 108 -3.61 15.55 -17.41
CA THR A 108 -3.11 14.58 -16.46
C THR A 108 -3.42 13.18 -16.94
N SER A 109 -2.50 12.24 -16.73
CA SER A 109 -2.74 10.84 -16.99
C SER A 109 -2.19 9.96 -15.86
N TYR A 110 -2.98 8.99 -15.45
CA TYR A 110 -2.60 7.96 -14.49
C TYR A 110 -2.66 6.59 -15.16
N ILE A 111 -1.52 5.92 -15.26
CA ILE A 111 -1.36 4.64 -15.94
C ILE A 111 -0.84 3.62 -14.92
N SER A 112 -1.67 2.66 -14.54
CA SER A 112 -1.30 1.60 -13.59
C SER A 112 -1.33 0.23 -14.26
N VAL A 113 -0.18 -0.42 -14.32
CA VAL A 113 0.02 -1.72 -14.98
C VAL A 113 1.04 -2.52 -14.18
N ALA A 114 0.91 -3.83 -14.10
CA ALA A 114 1.84 -4.72 -13.40
C ALA A 114 3.30 -4.56 -13.88
N ARG A 115 4.25 -5.08 -13.11
CA ARG A 115 5.68 -5.03 -13.46
C ARG A 115 5.97 -5.76 -14.78
N LYS A 116 7.02 -5.31 -15.50
CA LYS A 116 7.52 -5.91 -16.75
C LYS A 116 6.64 -5.70 -17.98
N ASN A 117 5.62 -4.86 -17.93
CA ASN A 117 4.75 -4.52 -19.07
C ASN A 117 5.28 -3.33 -19.92
N GLY A 118 6.57 -3.07 -19.97
CA GLY A 118 7.16 -2.07 -20.86
C GLY A 118 6.92 -0.59 -20.45
N LYS A 119 6.55 -0.34 -19.17
CA LYS A 119 6.21 1.00 -18.66
C LYS A 119 7.28 2.08 -18.95
N SER A 120 8.51 1.86 -18.51
CA SER A 120 9.58 2.86 -18.63
C SER A 120 9.96 3.12 -20.08
N THR A 121 9.90 2.09 -20.94
CA THR A 121 10.13 2.23 -22.39
C THR A 121 9.06 3.11 -23.04
N MET A 122 7.79 2.88 -22.71
CA MET A 122 6.67 3.70 -23.21
C MET A 122 6.80 5.16 -22.72
N MET A 123 7.10 5.37 -21.44
CA MET A 123 7.27 6.73 -20.90
C MET A 123 8.47 7.46 -21.48
N ALA A 124 9.57 6.77 -21.72
CA ALA A 124 10.74 7.36 -22.39
C ALA A 124 10.39 7.81 -23.81
N GLY A 125 9.62 7.00 -24.56
CA GLY A 125 9.12 7.36 -25.88
C GLY A 125 8.14 8.54 -25.84
N ILE A 126 7.22 8.61 -24.87
CA ILE A 126 6.34 9.76 -24.65
C ILE A 126 7.18 11.02 -24.36
N GLY A 127 8.22 10.93 -23.54
CA GLY A 127 9.13 12.05 -23.24
C GLY A 127 9.88 12.52 -24.47
N LEU A 128 10.38 11.62 -25.31
CA LEU A 128 11.02 11.96 -26.57
C LEU A 128 10.03 12.56 -27.58
N TYR A 129 8.80 12.10 -27.63
CA TYR A 129 7.72 12.72 -28.40
C TYR A 129 7.47 14.17 -27.95
N GLY A 130 7.39 14.39 -26.63
CA GLY A 130 7.25 15.73 -26.05
C GLY A 130 8.42 16.66 -26.37
N LEU A 131 9.64 16.11 -26.41
CA LEU A 131 10.84 16.87 -26.75
C LEU A 131 10.90 17.28 -28.24
N LEU A 132 10.48 16.38 -29.16
CA LEU A 132 10.75 16.47 -30.60
C LEU A 132 9.53 16.79 -31.45
N ALA A 133 8.32 16.32 -31.09
CA ALA A 133 7.21 16.21 -32.01
C ALA A 133 5.85 16.71 -31.49
N ASP A 134 5.71 17.10 -30.23
CA ASP A 134 4.45 17.59 -29.63
C ASP A 134 4.12 19.04 -30.04
N GLY A 135 5.06 19.75 -30.66
CA GLY A 135 4.85 21.09 -31.20
C GLY A 135 5.01 22.23 -30.19
N GLU A 136 5.56 21.97 -29.01
CA GLU A 136 5.90 22.98 -28.01
C GLU A 136 7.29 23.58 -28.29
N ALA A 137 7.34 24.89 -28.54
CA ALA A 137 8.64 25.61 -28.62
C ALA A 137 9.20 25.80 -27.21
N GLY A 138 10.50 25.59 -27.04
CA GLY A 138 11.14 25.61 -25.73
C GLY A 138 10.53 24.56 -24.79
N ALA A 139 10.29 23.35 -25.29
CA ALA A 139 9.71 22.28 -24.48
C ALA A 139 10.64 21.92 -23.31
N GLU A 140 10.07 21.91 -22.10
CA GLU A 140 10.74 21.42 -20.90
C GLU A 140 10.10 20.11 -20.47
N VAL A 141 10.78 19.01 -20.77
CA VAL A 141 10.37 17.66 -20.41
C VAL A 141 11.17 17.20 -19.20
N TYR A 142 10.48 16.70 -18.18
CA TYR A 142 11.12 16.24 -16.95
C TYR A 142 10.67 14.85 -16.57
N SER A 143 11.61 13.99 -16.16
CA SER A 143 11.31 12.75 -15.45
C SER A 143 11.56 12.90 -13.95
N ALA A 144 10.63 12.44 -13.14
CA ALA A 144 10.65 12.56 -11.67
C ALA A 144 10.40 11.22 -10.98
N ALA A 145 11.08 10.99 -9.85
CA ALA A 145 10.84 9.88 -8.93
C ALA A 145 11.41 10.22 -7.54
N THR A 146 11.08 9.41 -6.52
CA THR A 146 11.50 9.62 -5.12
C THR A 146 13.00 9.61 -4.88
N LYS A 147 13.75 8.94 -5.75
CA LYS A 147 15.22 8.91 -5.71
C LYS A 147 15.76 9.35 -7.06
N ARG A 148 16.85 10.10 -7.05
CA ARG A 148 17.50 10.58 -8.26
C ARG A 148 17.81 9.44 -9.25
N ASP A 149 18.26 8.30 -8.76
CA ASP A 149 18.57 7.15 -9.62
C ASP A 149 17.33 6.54 -10.26
N GLN A 150 16.17 6.62 -9.59
CA GLN A 150 14.87 6.18 -10.16
C GLN A 150 14.35 7.19 -11.20
N ALA A 151 14.44 8.50 -10.93
CA ALA A 151 14.08 9.53 -11.92
C ALA A 151 14.91 9.40 -13.21
N ARG A 152 16.14 8.94 -13.09
CA ARG A 152 17.01 8.67 -14.23
C ARG A 152 16.60 7.46 -15.07
N ILE A 153 15.78 6.55 -14.58
CA ILE A 153 15.41 5.33 -15.33
C ILE A 153 14.75 5.70 -16.68
N ILE A 154 13.74 6.58 -16.65
CA ILE A 154 13.07 7.06 -17.88
C ILE A 154 14.04 7.88 -18.72
N PHE A 155 14.77 8.81 -18.12
CA PHE A 155 15.73 9.67 -18.80
C PHE A 155 16.85 8.87 -19.46
N ASP A 156 17.49 7.94 -18.73
CA ASP A 156 18.57 7.12 -19.26
C ASP A 156 18.07 6.15 -20.35
N GLU A 157 16.81 5.69 -20.26
CA GLU A 157 16.19 4.92 -21.33
C GLU A 157 15.99 5.77 -22.58
N ALA A 158 15.44 6.99 -22.43
CA ALA A 158 15.32 7.95 -23.53
C ALA A 158 16.69 8.25 -24.18
N LYS A 159 17.71 8.46 -23.36
CA LYS A 159 19.09 8.69 -23.81
C LYS A 159 19.66 7.51 -24.61
N ARG A 160 19.40 6.28 -24.17
CA ARG A 160 19.79 5.06 -24.91
C ARG A 160 19.03 4.93 -26.22
N MET A 161 17.73 5.21 -26.22
CA MET A 161 16.90 5.21 -27.42
C MET A 161 17.44 6.19 -28.46
N VAL A 162 17.72 7.45 -28.07
CA VAL A 162 18.29 8.44 -28.97
C VAL A 162 19.58 7.92 -29.61
N LYS A 163 20.51 7.37 -28.81
CA LYS A 163 21.78 6.84 -29.30
C LYS A 163 21.63 5.63 -30.22
N ALA A 164 20.60 4.80 -30.01
CA ALA A 164 20.32 3.60 -30.79
C ALA A 164 19.54 3.91 -32.06
N SER A 165 18.89 5.08 -32.18
CA SER A 165 17.93 5.40 -33.25
C SER A 165 18.52 6.38 -34.28
N PRO A 166 18.98 5.91 -35.42
CA PRO A 166 19.62 6.78 -36.43
C PRO A 166 18.72 7.93 -36.92
N ASP A 167 17.41 7.67 -37.00
CA ASP A 167 16.42 8.62 -37.51
C ASP A 167 16.28 9.88 -36.64
N ILE A 168 16.60 9.79 -35.34
CA ILE A 168 16.46 10.92 -34.40
C ILE A 168 17.78 11.38 -33.81
N ALA A 169 18.85 10.59 -33.89
CA ALA A 169 20.14 10.91 -33.30
C ALA A 169 20.74 12.24 -33.77
N GLY A 170 20.48 12.62 -35.04
CA GLY A 170 20.97 13.89 -35.62
C GLY A 170 20.23 15.15 -35.16
N PHE A 171 19.09 14.99 -34.46
CA PHE A 171 18.28 16.12 -33.99
C PHE A 171 18.44 16.41 -32.49
N VAL A 172 19.09 15.51 -31.74
CA VAL A 172 19.16 15.57 -30.27
C VAL A 172 20.61 15.57 -29.80
N ASP A 173 21.01 16.64 -29.15
CA ASP A 173 22.28 16.69 -28.44
C ASP A 173 22.20 15.94 -27.12
N VAL A 174 23.10 14.96 -26.93
CA VAL A 174 23.07 14.04 -25.80
C VAL A 174 24.16 14.39 -24.79
N PHE A 175 23.79 15.05 -23.70
CA PHE A 175 24.69 15.38 -22.60
C PHE A 175 24.60 14.38 -21.44
N SER A 176 25.41 14.56 -20.41
CA SER A 176 25.38 13.68 -19.24
C SER A 176 24.06 13.77 -18.44
N ARG A 177 23.48 14.98 -18.35
CA ARG A 177 22.33 15.32 -17.51
C ARG A 177 21.11 15.78 -18.27
N ASN A 178 21.23 16.11 -19.57
CA ASN A 178 20.09 16.50 -20.40
C ASN A 178 20.18 15.93 -21.81
N LEU A 179 19.05 15.89 -22.48
CA LEU A 179 18.91 15.82 -23.93
C LEU A 179 18.41 17.19 -24.39
N SER A 180 18.96 17.76 -25.42
CA SER A 180 18.52 19.06 -25.93
C SER A 180 18.30 19.06 -27.43
N VAL A 181 17.41 19.93 -27.88
CA VAL A 181 17.14 20.21 -29.30
C VAL A 181 17.39 21.69 -29.53
N ALA A 182 18.55 22.01 -30.10
CA ALA A 182 18.99 23.40 -30.27
C ALA A 182 18.01 24.22 -31.13
N GLN A 183 17.42 23.61 -32.18
CA GLN A 183 16.52 24.31 -33.12
C GLN A 183 15.25 24.84 -32.45
N THR A 184 14.76 24.17 -31.42
CA THR A 184 13.51 24.54 -30.69
C THR A 184 13.79 25.06 -29.29
N ASN A 185 15.06 25.10 -28.87
CA ASN A 185 15.49 25.42 -27.50
C ASN A 185 14.78 24.54 -26.44
N SER A 186 14.64 23.25 -26.76
CA SER A 186 13.91 22.28 -25.92
C SER A 186 14.90 21.39 -25.17
N LYS A 187 14.48 20.90 -23.99
CA LYS A 187 15.29 20.01 -23.13
C LYS A 187 14.48 18.89 -22.49
N PHE A 188 15.16 17.78 -22.21
CA PHE A 188 14.65 16.69 -21.39
C PHE A 188 15.68 16.36 -20.29
N GLU A 189 15.26 16.40 -19.04
CA GLU A 189 16.12 16.23 -17.86
C GLU A 189 15.46 15.31 -16.81
N ALA A 190 16.29 14.67 -15.99
CA ALA A 190 15.81 13.98 -14.79
C ALA A 190 15.91 14.93 -13.59
N LEU A 191 14.78 15.14 -12.89
CA LEU A 191 14.73 15.97 -11.68
C LEU A 191 15.39 15.25 -10.50
N SER A 192 16.01 16.04 -9.63
CA SER A 192 16.48 15.53 -8.33
C SER A 192 15.30 15.34 -7.38
N ALA A 193 15.48 14.55 -6.32
CA ALA A 193 14.46 14.39 -5.29
C ALA A 193 14.30 15.63 -4.39
N ASP A 194 15.13 16.66 -4.54
CA ASP A 194 15.07 17.88 -3.75
C ASP A 194 14.05 18.85 -4.34
N VAL A 195 12.86 18.82 -3.76
CA VAL A 195 11.70 19.62 -4.20
C VAL A 195 11.96 21.14 -4.10
N ASN A 196 12.76 21.57 -3.10
CA ASN A 196 13.07 22.99 -2.91
C ASN A 196 13.87 23.61 -4.06
N SER A 197 14.51 22.79 -4.91
CA SER A 197 15.25 23.23 -6.08
C SER A 197 14.41 23.33 -7.36
N MET A 198 13.11 23.10 -7.27
CA MET A 198 12.20 23.00 -8.44
C MET A 198 11.38 24.28 -8.69
N ASP A 199 11.54 25.30 -7.87
CA ASP A 199 10.90 26.60 -8.10
C ASP A 199 11.35 27.22 -9.42
N GLY A 200 10.42 27.73 -10.21
CA GLY A 200 10.69 28.36 -11.49
C GLY A 200 10.69 27.44 -12.72
N LEU A 201 10.35 26.16 -12.58
CA LEU A 201 10.17 25.27 -13.73
C LEU A 201 8.93 25.70 -14.55
N ASN A 202 9.04 25.55 -15.89
CA ASN A 202 7.96 25.80 -16.84
C ASN A 202 7.67 24.55 -17.66
N ILE A 203 7.04 23.57 -17.01
CA ILE A 203 6.92 22.18 -17.46
C ILE A 203 5.94 22.05 -18.61
N SER A 204 6.40 21.61 -19.78
CA SER A 204 5.53 21.15 -20.87
C SER A 204 5.12 19.69 -20.69
N MET A 205 6.01 18.85 -20.14
CA MET A 205 5.70 17.44 -19.87
C MET A 205 6.45 16.94 -18.63
N GLY A 206 5.70 16.54 -17.60
CA GLY A 206 6.19 15.90 -16.38
C GLY A 206 5.89 14.40 -16.40
N LEU A 207 6.92 13.57 -16.27
CA LEU A 207 6.83 12.10 -16.31
C LEU A 207 7.19 11.54 -14.95
N ILE A 208 6.22 11.02 -14.21
CA ILE A 208 6.43 10.44 -12.88
C ILE A 208 6.46 8.92 -12.97
N ASP A 209 7.60 8.32 -12.62
CA ASP A 209 7.74 6.86 -12.54
C ASP A 209 7.54 6.36 -11.11
N GLU A 210 6.98 5.15 -11.02
CA GLU A 210 6.76 4.43 -9.76
C GLU A 210 6.09 5.30 -8.68
N LEU A 211 5.01 5.99 -9.03
CA LEU A 211 4.28 6.91 -8.13
C LEU A 211 3.96 6.27 -6.78
N HIS A 212 3.75 4.92 -6.73
CA HIS A 212 3.51 4.18 -5.49
C HIS A 212 4.68 4.24 -4.48
N ALA A 213 5.87 4.66 -4.90
CA ALA A 213 7.03 4.79 -4.02
C ALA A 213 7.11 6.18 -3.36
N HIS A 214 6.31 7.15 -3.81
CA HIS A 214 6.28 8.50 -3.24
C HIS A 214 5.53 8.51 -1.91
N LYS A 215 6.23 8.88 -0.83
CA LYS A 215 5.67 8.91 0.53
C LYS A 215 4.83 10.17 0.80
N THR A 216 5.17 11.29 0.15
CA THR A 216 4.48 12.57 0.27
C THR A 216 3.94 13.00 -1.09
N ARG A 217 3.02 13.97 -1.09
CA ARG A 217 2.47 14.53 -2.33
C ARG A 217 3.32 15.66 -2.93
N GLU A 218 4.34 16.13 -2.24
CA GLU A 218 5.13 17.31 -2.60
C GLU A 218 5.62 17.31 -4.05
N MET A 219 6.21 16.19 -4.51
CA MET A 219 6.68 16.08 -5.90
C MET A 219 5.54 16.22 -6.91
N TRP A 220 4.38 15.63 -6.61
CA TRP A 220 3.19 15.76 -7.46
C TRP A 220 2.73 17.21 -7.53
N ASP A 221 2.56 17.87 -6.38
CA ASP A 221 2.05 19.23 -6.27
C ASP A 221 2.96 20.25 -6.97
N VAL A 222 4.29 20.10 -6.84
CA VAL A 222 5.25 20.97 -7.52
C VAL A 222 5.19 20.79 -9.04
N LEU A 223 5.15 19.57 -9.53
CA LEU A 223 5.06 19.30 -10.97
C LEU A 223 3.72 19.79 -11.55
N GLU A 224 2.61 19.59 -10.84
CA GLU A 224 1.28 20.03 -11.26
C GLU A 224 1.22 21.57 -11.35
N THR A 225 1.71 22.27 -10.33
CA THR A 225 1.72 23.75 -10.30
C THR A 225 2.67 24.36 -11.34
N ALA A 226 3.80 23.70 -11.62
CA ALA A 226 4.79 24.16 -12.60
C ALA A 226 4.30 24.07 -14.07
N THR A 227 3.14 23.48 -14.33
CA THR A 227 2.54 23.41 -15.67
C THR A 227 1.73 24.67 -16.05
N GLY A 228 1.47 25.57 -15.11
CA GLY A 228 0.48 26.65 -15.23
C GLY A 228 0.71 27.66 -16.37
N ALA A 229 1.94 27.85 -16.82
CA ALA A 229 2.27 28.77 -17.91
C ALA A 229 2.18 28.12 -19.31
N ARG A 230 1.96 26.81 -19.42
CA ARG A 230 1.87 26.09 -20.69
C ARG A 230 0.43 25.96 -21.18
N THR A 231 0.25 26.01 -22.49
CA THR A 231 -1.08 25.92 -23.09
C THR A 231 -1.61 24.50 -23.19
N GLN A 232 -0.74 23.50 -23.31
CA GLN A 232 -1.12 22.09 -23.37
C GLN A 232 -0.17 21.17 -22.61
N PRO A 233 0.10 21.44 -21.31
CA PRO A 233 1.03 20.61 -20.56
C PRO A 233 0.49 19.17 -20.40
N LEU A 234 1.37 18.24 -20.06
CA LEU A 234 1.01 16.88 -19.69
C LEU A 234 1.76 16.47 -18.42
N LEU A 235 1.03 16.12 -17.36
CA LEU A 235 1.56 15.40 -16.22
C LEU A 235 1.17 13.93 -16.35
N ALA A 236 2.15 13.06 -16.62
CA ALA A 236 1.90 11.63 -16.84
C ALA A 236 2.54 10.80 -15.73
N ALA A 237 1.72 10.15 -14.92
CA ALA A 237 2.17 9.20 -13.92
C ALA A 237 2.02 7.76 -14.40
N ILE A 238 3.08 6.96 -14.22
CA ILE A 238 3.05 5.53 -14.48
C ILE A 238 3.52 4.76 -13.24
N THR A 239 2.79 3.71 -12.90
CA THR A 239 3.04 2.99 -11.65
C THR A 239 2.58 1.54 -11.70
N THR A 240 2.93 0.79 -10.68
CA THR A 240 2.19 -0.40 -10.24
C THR A 240 1.37 -0.04 -9.02
N ALA A 241 0.48 -0.94 -8.60
CA ALA A 241 -0.11 -0.86 -7.27
C ALA A 241 0.97 -0.87 -6.18
N GLY A 242 0.61 -0.33 -5.03
CA GLY A 242 1.46 -0.22 -3.85
C GLY A 242 0.84 -0.90 -2.63
N PHE A 243 1.47 -0.63 -1.50
CA PHE A 243 1.03 -1.12 -0.19
C PHE A 243 0.52 0.02 0.70
N ASP A 244 0.94 1.26 0.43
CA ASP A 244 0.52 2.43 1.17
C ASP A 244 -0.76 3.01 0.56
N ARG A 245 -1.88 2.84 1.27
CA ARG A 245 -3.20 3.35 0.88
C ARG A 245 -3.47 4.79 1.32
N PHE A 246 -2.52 5.43 1.97
CA PHE A 246 -2.62 6.82 2.43
C PHE A 246 -1.76 7.78 1.61
N GLY A 247 -0.88 7.24 0.75
CA GLY A 247 0.01 8.03 -0.09
C GLY A 247 -0.67 8.57 -1.36
N ILE A 248 -0.02 9.55 -1.99
CA ILE A 248 -0.49 10.24 -3.20
C ILE A 248 -0.89 9.26 -4.34
N CYS A 249 -0.21 8.14 -4.50
CA CYS A 249 -0.53 7.18 -5.55
C CYS A 249 -1.89 6.52 -5.35
N TYR A 250 -2.27 6.21 -4.10
CA TYR A 250 -3.60 5.66 -3.81
C TYR A 250 -4.69 6.73 -3.94
N GLU A 251 -4.41 7.98 -3.56
CA GLU A 251 -5.31 9.11 -3.80
C GLU A 251 -5.61 9.27 -5.29
N GLN A 252 -4.59 9.23 -6.15
CA GLN A 252 -4.77 9.31 -7.61
C GLN A 252 -5.48 8.06 -8.18
N TYR A 253 -5.23 6.89 -7.62
CA TYR A 253 -5.95 5.66 -7.96
C TYR A 253 -7.44 5.78 -7.63
N ASP A 254 -7.79 6.23 -6.43
CA ASP A 254 -9.18 6.42 -6.00
C ASP A 254 -9.90 7.49 -6.83
N TYR A 255 -9.20 8.58 -7.15
CA TYR A 255 -9.72 9.61 -8.06
C TYR A 255 -10.02 9.03 -9.45
N CYS A 256 -9.14 8.19 -10.00
CA CYS A 256 -9.38 7.48 -11.26
C CYS A 256 -10.58 6.52 -11.17
N LEU A 257 -10.75 5.81 -10.06
CA LEU A 257 -11.93 4.95 -9.84
C LEU A 257 -13.21 5.78 -9.91
N ASN A 258 -13.23 6.93 -9.26
CA ASN A 258 -14.40 7.83 -9.26
C ASN A 258 -14.72 8.37 -10.66
N ILE A 259 -13.69 8.72 -11.46
CA ILE A 259 -13.87 9.12 -12.86
C ILE A 259 -14.42 7.96 -13.70
N LEU A 260 -13.81 6.77 -13.61
CA LEU A 260 -14.21 5.60 -14.40
C LEU A 260 -15.59 5.06 -14.00
N ASN A 261 -16.02 5.27 -12.76
CA ASN A 261 -17.37 4.95 -12.28
C ASN A 261 -18.41 6.02 -12.61
N GLY A 262 -18.00 7.19 -13.12
CA GLY A 262 -18.88 8.30 -13.43
C GLY A 262 -19.36 9.10 -12.19
N THR A 263 -18.76 8.87 -11.03
CA THR A 263 -19.05 9.63 -9.79
C THR A 263 -18.45 11.02 -9.82
N VAL A 264 -17.28 11.16 -10.47
CA VAL A 264 -16.59 12.42 -10.71
C VAL A 264 -16.48 12.63 -12.22
N GLN A 265 -16.77 13.84 -12.68
CA GLN A 265 -16.57 14.24 -14.07
C GLN A 265 -15.31 15.09 -14.17
N ASP A 266 -14.25 14.53 -14.76
CA ASP A 266 -13.05 15.26 -15.15
C ASP A 266 -12.65 14.89 -16.57
N ASP A 267 -12.89 15.82 -17.47
CA ASP A 267 -12.64 15.68 -18.91
C ASP A 267 -11.16 15.78 -19.28
N THR A 268 -10.34 16.29 -18.37
CA THR A 268 -8.91 16.54 -18.60
C THR A 268 -7.99 15.44 -18.04
N TYR A 269 -8.57 14.48 -17.32
CA TYR A 269 -7.83 13.40 -16.67
C TYR A 269 -8.00 12.07 -17.43
N PHE A 270 -6.89 11.47 -17.86
CA PHE A 270 -6.86 10.15 -18.49
C PHE A 270 -6.53 9.05 -17.49
N CYS A 271 -7.32 7.99 -17.45
CA CYS A 271 -7.17 6.86 -16.54
C CYS A 271 -7.00 5.55 -17.32
N TYR A 272 -5.95 4.78 -17.00
CA TYR A 272 -5.78 3.41 -17.48
C TYR A 272 -5.25 2.54 -16.34
N ILE A 273 -6.05 1.58 -15.87
CA ILE A 273 -5.72 0.72 -14.73
C ILE A 273 -5.94 -0.74 -15.13
N ALA A 274 -4.86 -1.45 -15.41
CA ALA A 274 -4.88 -2.88 -15.71
C ALA A 274 -4.58 -3.69 -14.45
N GLN A 275 -5.61 -4.29 -13.88
CA GLN A 275 -5.55 -5.14 -12.68
C GLN A 275 -6.55 -6.29 -12.82
N ILE A 276 -6.39 -7.35 -12.01
CA ILE A 276 -7.42 -8.38 -11.89
C ILE A 276 -8.65 -7.81 -11.17
N ASP A 277 -9.83 -8.39 -11.42
CA ASP A 277 -11.07 -7.98 -10.77
C ASP A 277 -11.18 -8.56 -9.36
N LYS A 278 -12.09 -8.02 -8.55
CA LYS A 278 -12.23 -8.39 -7.14
C LYS A 278 -12.68 -9.84 -6.96
N GLU A 279 -13.45 -10.35 -7.90
CA GLU A 279 -14.02 -11.69 -7.93
C GLU A 279 -13.05 -12.75 -8.49
N ASP A 280 -11.93 -12.32 -9.10
CA ASP A 280 -10.95 -13.24 -9.66
C ASP A 280 -10.17 -13.96 -8.55
N ASP A 281 -9.99 -15.25 -8.67
CA ASP A 281 -9.00 -15.98 -7.88
C ASP A 281 -7.60 -15.69 -8.42
N TRP A 282 -6.80 -14.98 -7.63
CA TRP A 282 -5.43 -14.59 -7.99
C TRP A 282 -4.51 -15.77 -8.35
N ARG A 283 -4.89 -16.99 -7.97
CA ARG A 283 -4.18 -18.25 -8.26
C ARG A 283 -4.49 -18.80 -9.64
N ASN A 284 -5.59 -18.34 -10.27
CA ASN A 284 -5.97 -18.79 -11.61
C ASN A 284 -5.19 -18.02 -12.68
N PRO A 285 -4.35 -18.72 -13.51
CA PRO A 285 -3.60 -18.08 -14.59
C PRO A 285 -4.45 -17.33 -15.61
N ASP A 286 -5.71 -17.73 -15.82
CA ASP A 286 -6.60 -17.11 -16.81
C ASP A 286 -6.90 -15.63 -16.51
N CYS A 287 -6.83 -15.23 -15.24
CA CYS A 287 -7.06 -13.83 -14.87
C CYS A 287 -5.81 -12.95 -15.00
N TRP A 288 -4.61 -13.50 -15.08
CA TRP A 288 -3.36 -12.73 -15.04
C TRP A 288 -3.19 -11.79 -16.23
N ILE A 289 -3.77 -12.13 -17.39
CA ILE A 289 -3.77 -11.26 -18.58
C ILE A 289 -4.44 -9.92 -18.30
N LYS A 290 -5.42 -9.84 -17.38
CA LYS A 290 -6.13 -8.62 -17.03
C LYS A 290 -5.20 -7.54 -16.45
N SER A 291 -4.15 -7.95 -15.76
CA SER A 291 -3.12 -7.07 -15.16
C SER A 291 -1.83 -7.00 -15.98
N ASN A 292 -1.64 -7.94 -16.90
CA ASN A 292 -0.44 -8.08 -17.71
C ASN A 292 -0.76 -8.04 -19.21
N PRO A 293 -1.10 -6.88 -19.76
CA PRO A 293 -1.45 -6.77 -21.19
C PRO A 293 -0.30 -7.13 -22.13
N ASN A 294 0.93 -7.28 -21.64
CA ASN A 294 2.09 -7.80 -22.38
C ASN A 294 2.40 -9.27 -22.04
N LEU A 295 1.43 -10.03 -21.53
CA LEU A 295 1.62 -11.47 -21.30
C LEU A 295 1.90 -12.18 -22.64
N GLY A 296 2.97 -12.96 -22.69
CA GLY A 296 3.48 -13.58 -23.93
C GLY A 296 4.41 -12.68 -24.76
N VAL A 297 4.56 -11.39 -24.41
CA VAL A 297 5.47 -10.45 -25.09
C VAL A 297 6.68 -10.13 -24.20
N SER A 298 6.48 -9.42 -23.09
CA SER A 298 7.52 -9.06 -22.13
C SER A 298 7.28 -9.60 -20.72
N VAL A 299 6.14 -10.22 -20.50
CA VAL A 299 5.77 -10.96 -19.28
C VAL A 299 5.55 -12.42 -19.68
N PHE A 300 6.20 -13.36 -19.01
CA PHE A 300 6.15 -14.78 -19.33
C PHE A 300 5.33 -15.54 -18.30
N ALA A 301 4.48 -16.46 -18.78
CA ALA A 301 3.55 -17.22 -17.94
C ALA A 301 4.29 -18.11 -16.94
N ASP A 302 5.36 -18.79 -17.36
CA ASP A 302 6.20 -19.66 -16.51
C ASP A 302 6.83 -18.92 -15.32
N ASP A 303 7.25 -17.65 -15.51
CA ASP A 303 7.77 -16.80 -14.43
C ASP A 303 6.66 -16.41 -13.43
N LEU A 304 5.45 -16.13 -13.93
CA LEU A 304 4.30 -15.85 -13.08
C LEU A 304 3.84 -17.10 -12.31
N GLU A 305 3.79 -18.26 -12.94
CA GLU A 305 3.43 -19.54 -12.31
C GLU A 305 4.36 -19.87 -11.14
N ARG A 306 5.68 -19.84 -11.38
CA ARG A 306 6.68 -20.05 -10.33
C ARG A 306 6.52 -19.10 -9.15
N LYS A 307 6.20 -17.81 -9.40
CA LYS A 307 5.99 -16.81 -8.35
C LYS A 307 4.65 -17.01 -7.63
N CYS A 308 3.62 -17.45 -8.35
CA CYS A 308 2.34 -17.81 -7.79
C CYS A 308 2.46 -19.01 -6.84
N ASP A 309 3.17 -20.06 -7.24
CA ASP A 309 3.38 -21.24 -6.40
C ASP A 309 4.11 -20.88 -5.11
N LYS A 310 5.16 -20.05 -5.20
CA LYS A 310 5.79 -19.51 -4.00
C LYS A 310 4.83 -18.68 -3.13
N ALA A 311 3.93 -17.92 -3.76
CA ALA A 311 2.98 -17.07 -3.06
C ALA A 311 1.86 -17.87 -2.36
N LYS A 312 1.52 -19.06 -2.84
CA LYS A 312 0.57 -19.99 -2.18
C LYS A 312 1.12 -20.46 -0.82
N GLU A 313 2.43 -20.65 -0.72
CA GLU A 313 3.09 -21.20 0.48
C GLU A 313 3.58 -20.13 1.46
N ILE A 314 3.89 -18.92 0.98
CA ILE A 314 4.52 -17.87 1.79
C ILE A 314 3.66 -16.60 1.78
N PRO A 315 2.98 -16.23 2.90
CA PRO A 315 2.09 -15.05 2.95
C PRO A 315 2.75 -13.73 2.52
N ALA A 316 4.02 -13.51 2.87
CA ALA A 316 4.75 -12.32 2.45
C ALA A 316 5.01 -12.29 0.93
N ALA A 317 5.21 -13.45 0.30
CA ALA A 317 5.33 -13.58 -1.14
C ALA A 317 3.99 -13.38 -1.84
N GLN A 318 2.88 -13.80 -1.22
CA GLN A 318 1.51 -13.59 -1.72
C GLN A 318 1.20 -12.10 -1.91
N ASN A 319 1.40 -11.29 -0.87
CA ASN A 319 1.15 -9.86 -0.96
C ASN A 319 2.00 -9.19 -2.05
N ASN A 320 3.26 -9.61 -2.17
CA ASN A 320 4.14 -9.09 -3.22
C ASN A 320 3.69 -9.53 -4.63
N PHE A 321 3.24 -10.78 -4.81
CA PHE A 321 2.73 -11.29 -6.07
C PHE A 321 1.47 -10.53 -6.50
N ILE A 322 0.48 -10.44 -5.61
CA ILE A 322 -0.79 -9.73 -5.88
C ILE A 322 -0.54 -8.24 -6.18
N CYS A 323 0.33 -7.58 -5.41
CA CYS A 323 0.62 -6.16 -5.62
C CYS A 323 1.42 -5.90 -6.90
N LYS A 324 2.52 -6.63 -7.13
CA LYS A 324 3.48 -6.28 -8.18
C LYS A 324 3.23 -6.98 -9.51
N HIS A 325 2.60 -8.16 -9.50
CA HIS A 325 2.35 -8.95 -10.69
C HIS A 325 0.87 -8.97 -11.10
N LEU A 326 -0.05 -8.70 -10.18
CA LEU A 326 -1.48 -8.59 -10.48
C LEU A 326 -2.03 -7.16 -10.32
N ASN A 327 -1.15 -6.22 -9.97
CA ASN A 327 -1.44 -4.79 -9.88
C ASN A 327 -2.61 -4.42 -8.96
N CYS A 328 -2.81 -5.20 -7.89
CA CYS A 328 -3.84 -4.96 -6.91
C CYS A 328 -3.27 -4.33 -5.64
N TRP A 329 -3.99 -3.35 -5.10
CA TRP A 329 -3.65 -2.74 -3.83
C TRP A 329 -3.88 -3.73 -2.69
N VAL A 330 -2.80 -4.12 -2.03
CA VAL A 330 -2.83 -4.96 -0.82
C VAL A 330 -2.20 -4.19 0.32
N SER A 331 -2.68 -4.40 1.55
CA SER A 331 -1.97 -3.86 2.71
C SER A 331 -0.67 -4.65 2.90
N GLN A 332 0.42 -3.96 3.19
CA GLN A 332 1.71 -4.61 3.55
C GLN A 332 1.62 -5.34 4.90
N THR A 333 0.53 -5.13 5.59
CA THR A 333 0.26 -5.65 6.90
C THR A 333 -0.13 -7.11 6.78
N VAL A 334 0.75 -7.97 7.25
CA VAL A 334 0.39 -9.36 7.53
C VAL A 334 -0.55 -9.30 8.73
N ARG A 335 -1.80 -9.75 8.57
CA ARG A 335 -2.70 -9.91 9.71
C ARG A 335 -1.99 -10.79 10.74
N TRP A 336 -2.08 -10.37 11.99
CA TRP A 336 -1.47 -11.13 13.07
C TRP A 336 -2.11 -12.50 13.24
N MET A 337 -3.46 -12.55 13.21
CA MET A 337 -4.23 -13.74 13.56
C MET A 337 -5.19 -14.15 12.45
N ASP A 338 -5.32 -15.45 12.24
CA ASP A 338 -6.44 -16.06 11.53
C ASP A 338 -7.67 -16.08 12.46
N MET A 339 -8.67 -15.25 12.16
CA MET A 339 -9.83 -15.09 13.01
C MET A 339 -10.71 -16.34 13.07
N ASP A 340 -10.73 -17.17 12.03
CA ASP A 340 -11.46 -18.45 12.07
C ASP A 340 -10.83 -19.39 13.10
N LYS A 341 -9.50 -19.35 13.25
CA LYS A 341 -8.77 -20.11 14.27
C LYS A 341 -8.96 -19.53 15.67
N TRP A 342 -9.00 -18.20 15.79
CA TRP A 342 -9.30 -17.54 17.06
C TRP A 342 -10.70 -17.93 17.57
N PHE A 343 -11.72 -17.84 16.72
CA PHE A 343 -13.11 -18.20 17.10
C PHE A 343 -13.32 -19.71 17.28
N ALA A 344 -12.42 -20.55 16.77
CA ALA A 344 -12.42 -21.98 17.03
C ALA A 344 -11.77 -22.36 18.37
N CYS A 345 -11.13 -21.41 19.05
CA CYS A 345 -10.57 -21.63 20.38
C CYS A 345 -11.69 -21.88 21.40
N PRO A 346 -11.44 -22.68 22.45
CA PRO A 346 -12.44 -22.98 23.48
C PRO A 346 -12.98 -21.73 24.17
N VAL A 347 -14.30 -21.68 24.34
CA VAL A 347 -15.00 -20.68 25.17
C VAL A 347 -15.54 -21.42 26.38
N GLU A 348 -14.86 -21.32 27.51
CA GLU A 348 -15.16 -22.05 28.72
C GLU A 348 -15.30 -21.07 29.90
N GLU A 349 -16.30 -21.28 30.76
CA GLU A 349 -16.34 -20.63 32.07
C GLU A 349 -15.52 -21.46 33.07
N MET A 350 -14.52 -20.83 33.67
CA MET A 350 -13.66 -21.49 34.65
C MET A 350 -13.65 -20.70 35.97
N ASN A 351 -13.58 -21.42 37.08
CA ASN A 351 -13.29 -20.78 38.35
C ASN A 351 -11.79 -20.45 38.44
N LEU A 352 -11.50 -19.17 38.34
CA LEU A 352 -10.14 -18.61 38.34
C LEU A 352 -9.73 -18.02 39.72
N SER A 353 -10.62 -18.17 40.74
CA SER A 353 -10.33 -17.65 42.08
C SER A 353 -9.07 -18.28 42.67
N GLY A 354 -8.16 -17.42 43.11
CA GLY A 354 -6.85 -17.78 43.64
C GLY A 354 -5.89 -18.44 42.66
N LYS A 355 -6.21 -18.41 41.35
CA LYS A 355 -5.27 -18.90 40.31
C LYS A 355 -4.23 -17.85 40.01
N PRO A 356 -2.95 -18.27 39.80
CA PRO A 356 -1.89 -17.36 39.41
C PRO A 356 -2.19 -16.73 38.05
N CYS A 357 -2.07 -15.41 37.96
CA CYS A 357 -2.23 -14.69 36.70
C CYS A 357 -1.17 -13.62 36.48
N TYR A 358 -0.96 -13.29 35.23
CA TYR A 358 -0.07 -12.22 34.77
C TYR A 358 -0.92 -11.16 34.11
N VAL A 359 -0.69 -9.90 34.49
CA VAL A 359 -1.45 -8.76 33.98
C VAL A 359 -0.62 -8.03 32.94
N GLY A 360 -1.21 -7.72 31.79
CA GLY A 360 -0.58 -6.87 30.77
C GLY A 360 -1.32 -5.56 30.63
N LEU A 361 -0.58 -4.45 30.59
CA LEU A 361 -1.11 -3.11 30.41
C LEU A 361 -0.68 -2.53 29.07
N ASP A 362 -1.63 -1.93 28.35
CA ASP A 362 -1.38 -1.05 27.22
C ASP A 362 -2.16 0.24 27.43
N LEU A 363 -1.44 1.30 27.84
CA LEU A 363 -2.01 2.57 28.24
C LEU A 363 -1.95 3.60 27.11
N SER A 364 -3.05 4.27 26.88
CA SER A 364 -3.13 5.41 25.98
C SER A 364 -2.81 6.71 26.70
N ALA A 365 -1.98 7.56 26.10
CA ALA A 365 -1.60 8.84 26.68
C ALA A 365 -2.74 9.87 26.75
N THR A 366 -3.81 9.73 25.96
CA THR A 366 -4.84 10.77 25.84
C THR A 366 -6.26 10.20 25.74
N THR A 367 -6.77 10.09 24.53
CA THR A 367 -8.19 9.78 24.27
C THR A 367 -8.41 8.36 23.77
N ASP A 368 -7.35 7.59 23.54
CA ASP A 368 -7.45 6.25 22.95
C ASP A 368 -7.82 5.17 23.97
N LEU A 369 -8.07 3.97 23.48
CA LEU A 369 -8.44 2.84 24.31
C LEU A 369 -7.25 2.47 25.21
N THR A 370 -7.51 2.31 26.50
CA THR A 370 -6.57 1.74 27.47
C THR A 370 -7.03 0.35 27.81
N SER A 371 -6.13 -0.63 27.84
CA SER A 371 -6.52 -2.02 28.01
C SER A 371 -5.69 -2.76 29.03
N VAL A 372 -6.37 -3.67 29.74
CA VAL A 372 -5.80 -4.58 30.73
C VAL A 372 -6.11 -6.00 30.27
N SER A 373 -5.12 -6.88 30.22
CA SER A 373 -5.27 -8.31 29.95
C SER A 373 -4.82 -9.11 31.15
N PHE A 374 -5.66 -10.05 31.60
CA PHE A 374 -5.35 -11.04 32.64
C PHE A 374 -5.13 -12.38 31.95
N GLU A 375 -3.99 -13.00 32.17
CA GLU A 375 -3.64 -14.26 31.56
C GLU A 375 -3.23 -15.29 32.61
N PHE A 376 -3.90 -16.44 32.56
CA PHE A 376 -3.77 -17.52 33.52
C PHE A 376 -3.13 -18.75 32.85
N PRO A 377 -1.84 -19.04 33.12
CA PRO A 377 -1.26 -20.31 32.71
C PRO A 377 -1.92 -21.47 33.46
N LEU A 378 -2.36 -22.49 32.71
CA LEU A 378 -3.00 -23.68 33.26
C LEU A 378 -2.01 -24.86 33.30
N ASP A 379 -2.24 -25.82 34.20
CA ASP A 379 -1.37 -26.98 34.41
C ASP A 379 -1.25 -27.89 33.18
N ASP A 380 -2.23 -27.84 32.27
CA ASP A 380 -2.26 -28.60 31.02
C ASP A 380 -1.59 -27.89 29.83
N GLY A 381 -0.97 -26.75 30.07
CA GLY A 381 -0.27 -25.95 29.07
C GLY A 381 -1.18 -25.10 28.19
N ARG A 382 -2.46 -24.93 28.57
CA ARG A 382 -3.39 -23.95 28.01
C ARG A 382 -3.26 -22.61 28.76
N PHE A 383 -3.81 -21.55 28.15
CA PHE A 383 -3.85 -20.22 28.75
C PHE A 383 -5.27 -19.70 28.70
N TYR A 384 -5.77 -19.25 29.85
CA TYR A 384 -7.06 -18.56 29.92
C TYR A 384 -6.84 -17.04 29.87
N VAL A 385 -7.61 -16.34 29.04
CA VAL A 385 -7.44 -14.90 28.79
C VAL A 385 -8.73 -14.14 29.10
N ILE A 386 -8.60 -13.11 29.92
CA ILE A 386 -9.63 -12.11 30.17
C ILE A 386 -9.08 -10.74 29.78
N SER A 387 -9.87 -9.95 29.07
CA SER A 387 -9.50 -8.58 28.70
C SER A 387 -10.57 -7.59 29.15
N HIS A 388 -10.15 -6.42 29.60
CA HIS A 388 -11.03 -5.29 29.92
C HIS A 388 -10.41 -4.00 29.39
N SER A 389 -11.23 -3.07 28.95
CA SER A 389 -10.73 -1.81 28.37
C SER A 389 -11.41 -0.60 28.98
N PHE A 390 -10.77 0.57 28.87
CA PHE A 390 -11.25 1.84 29.37
C PHE A 390 -11.20 2.88 28.25
N ILE A 391 -12.19 3.77 28.22
CA ILE A 391 -12.28 4.84 27.24
C ILE A 391 -12.92 6.08 27.88
N PRO A 392 -12.44 7.31 27.58
CA PRO A 392 -13.09 8.51 28.06
C PRO A 392 -14.50 8.66 27.53
N GLU A 393 -15.46 8.99 28.41
CA GLU A 393 -16.87 9.12 28.05
C GLU A 393 -17.10 10.16 26.95
N ASP A 394 -16.43 11.31 27.02
CA ASP A 394 -16.56 12.39 26.03
C ASP A 394 -16.12 11.96 24.63
N ALA A 395 -15.22 10.97 24.50
CA ALA A 395 -14.70 10.50 23.23
C ALA A 395 -15.56 9.44 22.55
N VAL A 396 -16.51 8.81 23.29
CA VAL A 396 -17.25 7.62 22.82
C VAL A 396 -18.01 7.88 21.52
N LEU A 397 -18.77 8.97 21.42
CA LEU A 397 -19.62 9.28 20.27
C LEU A 397 -18.83 9.45 18.96
N GLU A 398 -17.70 10.15 19.03
CA GLU A 398 -16.82 10.35 17.88
C GLU A 398 -16.18 9.02 17.46
N LYS A 399 -15.75 8.23 18.46
CA LYS A 399 -15.07 6.96 18.22
C LYS A 399 -16.00 5.88 17.69
N GLU A 400 -17.26 5.80 18.14
CA GLU A 400 -18.24 4.90 17.54
C GLU A 400 -18.42 5.16 16.04
N LYS A 401 -18.46 6.43 15.64
CA LYS A 401 -18.58 6.82 14.22
C LYS A 401 -17.32 6.47 13.43
N ARG A 402 -16.14 6.72 14.01
CA ARG A 402 -14.85 6.48 13.35
C ARG A 402 -14.53 5.00 13.24
N ASP A 403 -14.64 4.28 14.36
CA ASP A 403 -14.21 2.89 14.50
C ASP A 403 -15.30 1.90 14.06
N LYS A 404 -16.55 2.40 13.87
CA LYS A 404 -17.74 1.65 13.43
C LYS A 404 -18.04 0.44 14.30
N VAL A 405 -17.88 0.58 15.60
CA VAL A 405 -18.14 -0.46 16.60
C VAL A 405 -19.03 0.07 17.72
N PRO A 406 -19.81 -0.79 18.39
CA PRO A 406 -20.83 -0.39 19.35
C PRO A 406 -20.25 -0.26 20.79
N TYR A 407 -19.42 0.75 21.07
CA TYR A 407 -18.80 0.93 22.40
C TYR A 407 -19.81 0.93 23.54
N ARG A 408 -21.00 1.54 23.36
CA ARG A 408 -22.05 1.56 24.39
C ARG A 408 -22.68 0.19 24.65
N THR A 409 -22.72 -0.68 23.64
CA THR A 409 -23.14 -2.06 23.85
C THR A 409 -22.09 -2.81 24.64
N TRP A 410 -20.82 -2.65 24.32
CA TRP A 410 -19.72 -3.28 25.02
C TRP A 410 -19.57 -2.81 26.47
N GLU A 411 -19.91 -1.55 26.76
CA GLU A 411 -19.96 -1.01 28.13
C GLU A 411 -21.10 -1.67 28.92
N ARG A 412 -22.32 -1.72 28.38
CA ARG A 412 -23.47 -2.38 29.02
C ARG A 412 -23.23 -3.87 29.28
N GLU A 413 -22.44 -4.52 28.45
CA GLU A 413 -22.04 -5.93 28.59
C GLU A 413 -20.78 -6.10 29.45
N SER A 414 -20.28 -5.01 30.06
CA SER A 414 -19.13 -4.99 30.98
C SER A 414 -17.80 -5.41 30.38
N TYR A 415 -17.62 -5.28 29.05
CA TYR A 415 -16.33 -5.49 28.39
C TYR A 415 -15.44 -4.26 28.40
N ILE A 416 -16.02 -3.07 28.52
CA ILE A 416 -15.33 -1.79 28.68
C ILE A 416 -15.96 -0.94 29.79
N THR A 417 -15.18 -0.02 30.31
CA THR A 417 -15.62 1.00 31.27
C THR A 417 -15.42 2.39 30.68
N PHE A 418 -16.45 3.25 30.75
CA PHE A 418 -16.33 4.64 30.42
C PHE A 418 -15.78 5.41 31.63
N THR A 419 -14.62 6.08 31.43
CA THR A 419 -14.06 6.93 32.49
C THR A 419 -14.57 8.37 32.33
N PRO A 420 -14.85 9.10 33.40
CA PRO A 420 -15.32 10.48 33.33
C PRO A 420 -14.32 11.40 32.61
N GLY A 421 -14.85 12.35 31.80
CA GLY A 421 -14.06 13.38 31.15
C GLY A 421 -13.49 13.00 29.79
N SER A 422 -12.48 13.79 29.34
CA SER A 422 -11.97 13.74 27.96
C SER A 422 -10.68 12.91 27.81
N VAL A 423 -10.08 12.44 28.92
CA VAL A 423 -8.89 11.58 28.94
C VAL A 423 -9.12 10.39 29.86
N VAL A 424 -8.41 9.28 29.60
CA VAL A 424 -8.54 8.10 30.48
C VAL A 424 -8.00 8.44 31.85
N ASP A 425 -8.85 8.23 32.87
CA ASP A 425 -8.45 8.36 34.28
C ASP A 425 -7.83 7.04 34.77
N TYR A 426 -6.54 7.04 35.05
CA TYR A 426 -5.80 5.85 35.46
C TYR A 426 -6.16 5.36 36.88
N GLU A 427 -6.81 6.18 37.71
CA GLU A 427 -7.33 5.72 38.98
C GLU A 427 -8.44 4.67 38.82
N TRP A 428 -9.21 4.77 37.74
CA TRP A 428 -10.18 3.72 37.38
C TRP A 428 -9.49 2.41 36.99
N VAL A 429 -8.41 2.49 36.23
CA VAL A 429 -7.60 1.31 35.86
C VAL A 429 -6.97 0.68 37.10
N LYS A 430 -6.38 1.51 37.98
CA LYS A 430 -5.79 1.08 39.26
C LYS A 430 -6.83 0.37 40.13
N SER A 431 -7.98 1.02 40.36
CA SER A 431 -9.06 0.49 41.20
C SER A 431 -9.57 -0.86 40.67
N TYR A 432 -9.70 -0.98 39.34
CA TYR A 432 -10.12 -2.24 38.71
C TYR A 432 -9.10 -3.36 38.93
N ILE A 433 -7.80 -3.08 38.80
CA ILE A 433 -6.74 -4.07 39.05
C ILE A 433 -6.74 -4.49 40.52
N ILE A 434 -6.84 -3.53 41.46
CA ILE A 434 -6.88 -3.81 42.90
C ILE A 434 -8.10 -4.68 43.25
N GLU A 435 -9.28 -4.36 42.72
CA GLU A 435 -10.47 -5.21 42.91
C GLU A 435 -10.20 -6.66 42.47
N LYS A 436 -9.46 -6.86 41.39
CA LYS A 436 -9.15 -8.22 40.88
C LYS A 436 -8.11 -8.96 41.73
N THR A 437 -7.31 -8.28 42.55
CA THR A 437 -6.42 -8.96 43.53
C THR A 437 -7.18 -9.70 44.62
N GLU A 438 -8.43 -9.32 44.90
CA GLU A 438 -9.28 -10.05 45.85
C GLU A 438 -9.73 -11.40 45.29
N ILE A 439 -9.71 -11.57 43.97
CA ILE A 439 -10.20 -12.76 43.28
C ILE A 439 -9.05 -13.61 42.74
N TYR A 440 -8.03 -12.96 42.15
CA TYR A 440 -6.94 -13.62 41.42
C TYR A 440 -5.60 -13.48 42.17
N ASP A 441 -4.76 -14.47 42.03
CA ASP A 441 -3.37 -14.41 42.54
C ASP A 441 -2.46 -13.74 41.50
N ILE A 442 -2.46 -12.39 41.50
CA ILE A 442 -1.67 -11.60 40.53
C ILE A 442 -0.18 -11.71 40.86
N GLN A 443 0.56 -12.34 39.97
CA GLN A 443 1.99 -12.60 40.11
C GLN A 443 2.81 -11.39 39.67
N GLU A 444 2.53 -10.86 38.50
CA GLU A 444 3.25 -9.72 37.91
C GLU A 444 2.32 -8.85 37.07
N ILE A 445 2.59 -7.54 37.05
CA ILE A 445 1.94 -6.56 36.18
C ILE A 445 2.96 -6.07 35.15
N CYS A 446 2.76 -6.45 33.91
CA CYS A 446 3.64 -6.19 32.77
C CYS A 446 3.21 -4.91 32.05
N PHE A 447 4.12 -3.96 31.83
CA PHE A 447 3.79 -2.67 31.23
C PHE A 447 4.89 -2.10 30.35
N ASP A 448 4.49 -1.23 29.39
CA ASP A 448 5.44 -0.41 28.62
C ASP A 448 5.88 0.80 29.47
N PRO A 449 7.20 0.98 29.71
CA PRO A 449 7.69 2.09 30.53
C PRO A 449 7.36 3.49 29.96
N TRP A 450 7.01 3.61 28.68
CA TRP A 450 6.81 4.90 28.04
C TRP A 450 5.62 5.69 28.61
N ASN A 451 4.48 5.03 28.90
CA ASN A 451 3.26 5.71 29.35
C ASN A 451 2.74 5.24 30.71
N ALA A 452 3.28 4.17 31.29
CA ALA A 452 2.70 3.50 32.45
C ALA A 452 3.49 3.66 33.75
N THR A 453 4.56 4.45 33.76
CA THR A 453 5.49 4.52 34.92
C THR A 453 4.79 5.03 36.20
N GLN A 454 3.88 6.00 36.10
CA GLN A 454 3.17 6.50 37.27
C GLN A 454 2.23 5.44 37.83
N LEU A 455 1.34 4.86 37.00
CA LEU A 455 0.42 3.81 37.42
C LEU A 455 1.15 2.60 37.98
N ALA A 456 2.28 2.21 37.37
CA ALA A 456 3.11 1.10 37.87
C ALA A 456 3.71 1.39 39.24
N ASN A 457 4.17 2.64 39.51
CA ASN A 457 4.63 3.05 40.83
C ASN A 457 3.49 3.00 41.86
N ASP A 458 2.30 3.47 41.49
CA ASP A 458 1.14 3.47 42.38
C ASP A 458 0.71 2.03 42.72
N LEU A 459 0.71 1.12 41.73
CA LEU A 459 0.43 -0.31 41.96
C LEU A 459 1.53 -1.00 42.77
N SER A 460 2.80 -0.61 42.58
CA SER A 460 3.91 -1.12 43.40
C SER A 460 3.81 -0.67 44.85
N ASN A 461 3.33 0.53 45.10
CA ASN A 461 3.06 1.01 46.47
C ASN A 461 1.94 0.22 47.16
N GLU A 462 1.03 -0.36 46.42
CA GLU A 462 0.00 -1.30 46.92
C GLU A 462 0.54 -2.74 47.11
N GLY A 463 1.84 -2.95 46.88
CA GLY A 463 2.51 -4.25 47.05
C GLY A 463 2.50 -5.19 45.86
N LEU A 464 2.11 -4.71 44.68
CA LEU A 464 2.06 -5.53 43.46
C LEU A 464 3.41 -5.46 42.71
N GLU A 465 3.85 -6.59 42.15
CA GLU A 465 5.10 -6.65 41.39
C GLU A 465 4.89 -6.13 39.97
N CYS A 466 5.56 -5.05 39.61
CA CYS A 466 5.45 -4.40 38.29
C CYS A 466 6.71 -4.60 37.45
N VAL A 467 6.56 -5.19 36.26
CA VAL A 467 7.66 -5.58 35.38
C VAL A 467 7.61 -4.79 34.07
N GLN A 468 8.71 -4.12 33.76
CA GLN A 468 8.83 -3.34 32.53
C GLN A 468 9.08 -4.25 31.31
N ILE A 469 8.25 -4.09 30.26
CA ILE A 469 8.35 -4.82 29.01
C ILE A 469 8.74 -3.86 27.88
N ARG A 470 9.96 -3.99 27.37
CA ARG A 470 10.44 -3.18 26.25
C ARG A 470 9.76 -3.55 24.95
N GLN A 471 9.27 -2.57 24.19
CA GLN A 471 8.46 -2.74 22.97
C GLN A 471 9.29 -3.05 21.70
N GLY A 472 10.47 -3.67 21.85
CA GLY A 472 11.35 -4.06 20.74
C GLY A 472 11.10 -5.47 20.21
N TYR A 473 11.59 -5.76 19.00
CA TYR A 473 11.52 -7.10 18.41
C TYR A 473 12.14 -8.19 19.29
N ALA A 474 13.24 -7.90 19.97
CA ALA A 474 13.92 -8.86 20.85
C ALA A 474 13.04 -9.36 22.01
N THR A 475 12.13 -8.50 22.51
CA THR A 475 11.26 -8.83 23.64
C THR A 475 9.92 -9.38 23.17
N LEU A 476 9.30 -8.76 22.14
CA LEU A 476 7.91 -9.06 21.76
C LEU A 476 7.78 -10.14 20.69
N SER A 477 8.86 -10.51 19.97
CA SER A 477 8.74 -11.46 18.86
C SER A 477 8.26 -12.84 19.30
N GLU A 478 8.87 -13.37 20.34
CA GLU A 478 8.54 -14.69 20.87
C GLU A 478 7.08 -14.76 21.39
N PRO A 479 6.63 -13.85 22.30
CA PRO A 479 5.24 -13.92 22.77
C PRO A 479 4.22 -13.67 21.64
N THR A 480 4.54 -12.82 20.66
CA THR A 480 3.65 -12.59 19.50
C THR A 480 3.48 -13.86 18.66
N LYS A 481 4.56 -14.61 18.40
CA LYS A 481 4.54 -15.90 17.68
C LYS A 481 3.89 -17.01 18.49
N ASP A 482 4.12 -17.02 19.79
CA ASP A 482 3.62 -18.05 20.70
C ASP A 482 2.09 -18.02 20.79
N ILE A 483 1.48 -16.84 20.97
CA ILE A 483 0.02 -16.68 20.93
C ILE A 483 -0.56 -17.19 19.60
N MET A 484 0.08 -16.91 18.46
CA MET A 484 -0.36 -17.46 17.15
C MET A 484 -0.33 -19.00 17.17
N THR A 485 0.74 -19.58 17.69
CA THR A 485 0.91 -21.04 17.77
C THR A 485 -0.12 -21.66 18.69
N LEU A 486 -0.33 -21.08 19.88
CA LEU A 486 -1.31 -21.54 20.86
C LEU A 486 -2.75 -21.45 20.30
N THR A 487 -3.06 -20.40 19.54
CA THR A 487 -4.35 -20.27 18.86
C THR A 487 -4.54 -21.36 17.81
N LEU A 488 -3.51 -21.65 16.98
CA LEU A 488 -3.57 -22.75 16.01
C LEU A 488 -3.74 -24.11 16.67
N GLN A 489 -3.19 -24.29 17.87
CA GLN A 489 -3.31 -25.50 18.69
C GLN A 489 -4.58 -25.55 19.53
N GLN A 490 -5.46 -24.49 19.49
CA GLN A 490 -6.64 -24.33 20.33
C GLN A 490 -6.33 -24.38 21.84
N LYS A 491 -5.18 -23.86 22.22
CA LYS A 491 -4.70 -23.80 23.62
C LYS A 491 -4.98 -22.48 24.30
N ILE A 492 -5.49 -21.48 23.60
CA ILE A 492 -6.06 -20.27 24.20
C ILE A 492 -7.51 -20.55 24.56
N ILE A 493 -7.90 -20.21 25.78
CA ILE A 493 -9.29 -20.22 26.25
C ILE A 493 -9.68 -18.77 26.49
N HIS A 494 -10.84 -18.35 26.03
CA HIS A 494 -11.30 -16.98 26.24
C HIS A 494 -12.81 -16.92 26.52
N ASN A 495 -13.26 -15.81 27.10
CA ASN A 495 -14.68 -15.59 27.42
C ASN A 495 -15.46 -14.96 26.24
N ASN A 496 -14.99 -15.11 25.01
CA ASN A 496 -15.60 -14.54 23.80
C ASN A 496 -15.74 -13.01 23.84
N ASN A 497 -14.80 -12.30 24.48
CA ASN A 497 -14.80 -10.86 24.58
C ASN A 497 -14.76 -10.21 23.19
N PRO A 498 -15.80 -9.45 22.76
CA PRO A 498 -15.86 -8.87 21.42
C PRO A 498 -14.86 -7.75 21.20
N VAL A 499 -14.43 -7.04 22.26
CA VAL A 499 -13.42 -5.97 22.19
C VAL A 499 -12.05 -6.57 21.89
N LEU A 500 -11.68 -7.65 22.60
CA LEU A 500 -10.43 -8.37 22.34
C LEU A 500 -10.44 -9.01 20.94
N ALA A 501 -11.52 -9.67 20.56
CA ALA A 501 -11.66 -10.28 19.23
C ALA A 501 -11.55 -9.23 18.12
N TRP A 502 -12.19 -8.07 18.27
CA TRP A 502 -12.07 -6.95 17.33
C TRP A 502 -10.63 -6.43 17.25
N ALA A 503 -9.96 -6.25 18.38
CA ALA A 503 -8.58 -5.78 18.42
C ALA A 503 -7.60 -6.76 17.75
N ILE A 504 -7.76 -8.08 18.01
CA ILE A 504 -6.97 -9.13 17.37
C ILE A 504 -7.19 -9.13 15.86
N GLY A 505 -8.44 -9.02 15.39
CA GLY A 505 -8.79 -8.97 13.98
C GLY A 505 -8.21 -7.74 13.23
N ASN A 506 -7.99 -6.65 13.96
CA ASN A 506 -7.34 -5.44 13.43
C ASN A 506 -5.81 -5.48 13.53
N SER A 507 -5.28 -6.40 14.34
CA SER A 507 -3.85 -6.47 14.61
C SER A 507 -3.06 -6.93 13.40
N VAL A 508 -1.97 -6.23 13.14
CA VAL A 508 -1.03 -6.51 12.07
C VAL A 508 0.36 -6.61 12.65
N VAL A 509 1.19 -7.44 12.03
CA VAL A 509 2.57 -7.60 12.42
C VAL A 509 3.52 -6.96 11.42
N THR A 510 4.61 -6.43 11.94
CA THR A 510 5.78 -6.02 11.17
C THR A 510 6.92 -6.98 11.49
N SER A 511 7.80 -7.21 10.51
CA SER A 511 8.95 -8.08 10.67
C SER A 511 10.26 -7.35 10.42
N ASP A 512 11.30 -7.71 11.16
CA ASP A 512 12.66 -7.32 10.87
C ASP A 512 13.32 -8.26 9.83
N PRO A 513 14.52 -7.95 9.32
CA PRO A 513 15.22 -8.82 8.37
C PRO A 513 15.57 -10.22 8.91
N ALA A 514 15.63 -10.39 10.23
CA ALA A 514 15.89 -11.68 10.87
C ALA A 514 14.61 -12.54 11.05
N GLY A 515 13.44 -12.01 10.65
CA GLY A 515 12.15 -12.71 10.75
C GLY A 515 11.51 -12.62 12.14
N ASN A 516 11.97 -11.71 13.01
CA ASN A 516 11.28 -11.39 14.23
C ASN A 516 10.05 -10.54 13.92
N ILE A 517 8.95 -10.76 14.64
CA ILE A 517 7.70 -10.03 14.44
C ILE A 517 7.26 -9.31 15.71
N LYS A 518 6.51 -8.23 15.55
CA LYS A 518 5.77 -7.58 16.64
C LYS A 518 4.52 -6.92 16.08
N LEU A 519 3.53 -6.63 16.93
CA LEU A 519 2.38 -5.82 16.57
C LEU A 519 2.83 -4.40 16.17
N ASP A 520 2.17 -3.83 15.17
CA ASP A 520 2.50 -2.50 14.65
C ASP A 520 1.27 -1.58 14.67
N LYS A 521 1.18 -0.75 15.70
CA LYS A 521 0.10 0.25 15.87
C LYS A 521 0.07 1.28 14.73
N SER A 522 1.21 1.59 14.12
CA SER A 522 1.30 2.62 13.06
C SER A 522 0.71 2.17 11.72
N LYS A 523 0.54 0.86 11.54
CA LYS A 523 0.02 0.25 10.30
C LYS A 523 -1.41 -0.24 10.42
N THR A 524 -2.07 -0.03 11.55
CA THR A 524 -3.47 -0.38 11.76
C THR A 524 -4.37 0.83 11.60
N THR A 525 -5.53 0.64 11.00
CA THR A 525 -6.56 1.68 10.89
C THR A 525 -7.37 1.82 12.19
N PHE A 526 -7.49 0.72 12.93
CA PHE A 526 -8.29 0.62 14.15
C PHE A 526 -7.42 0.28 15.36
N ARG A 527 -8.02 0.29 16.53
CA ARG A 527 -7.34 0.07 17.81
C ARG A 527 -6.95 -1.40 18.00
N ILE A 528 -5.75 -1.60 18.57
CA ILE A 528 -5.22 -2.92 18.89
C ILE A 528 -4.74 -3.03 20.35
N ASP A 529 -5.09 -2.06 21.17
CA ASP A 529 -4.62 -1.94 22.55
C ASP A 529 -4.94 -3.19 23.39
N PRO A 530 -6.14 -3.83 23.29
CA PRO A 530 -6.41 -5.11 23.96
C PRO A 530 -5.46 -6.24 23.52
N ALA A 531 -5.14 -6.31 22.24
CA ALA A 531 -4.22 -7.31 21.71
C ALA A 531 -2.77 -7.03 22.14
N ALA A 532 -2.37 -5.77 22.21
CA ALA A 532 -1.05 -5.38 22.71
C ALA A 532 -0.90 -5.65 24.21
N ALA A 533 -1.94 -5.40 25.01
CA ALA A 533 -1.98 -5.80 26.43
C ALA A 533 -1.82 -7.31 26.60
N LEU A 534 -2.50 -8.12 25.75
CA LEU A 534 -2.36 -9.58 25.76
C LEU A 534 -0.94 -10.02 25.44
N VAL A 535 -0.30 -9.47 24.40
CA VAL A 535 1.10 -9.80 24.07
C VAL A 535 2.04 -9.41 25.22
N THR A 536 1.74 -8.30 25.90
CA THR A 536 2.53 -7.81 27.02
C THR A 536 2.44 -8.75 28.24
N SER A 537 1.22 -9.24 28.62
CA SER A 537 1.06 -10.25 29.68
C SER A 537 1.74 -11.57 29.31
N HIS A 538 1.56 -12.01 28.05
CA HIS A 538 2.11 -13.28 27.58
C HIS A 538 3.64 -13.33 27.62
N THR A 539 4.33 -12.18 27.58
CA THR A 539 5.78 -12.11 27.74
C THR A 539 6.26 -12.82 29.01
N ARG A 540 5.45 -12.72 30.09
CA ARG A 540 5.78 -13.30 31.39
C ARG A 540 4.97 -14.57 31.68
N ALA A 541 3.68 -14.60 31.33
CA ALA A 541 2.82 -15.77 31.55
C ALA A 541 3.38 -17.06 30.94
N ARG A 542 3.97 -16.99 29.74
CA ARG A 542 4.60 -18.13 29.06
C ARG A 542 5.79 -18.74 29.81
N LEU A 543 6.44 -17.98 30.69
CA LEU A 543 7.56 -18.48 31.48
C LEU A 543 7.07 -19.27 32.69
N GLY A 544 5.79 -19.09 33.06
CA GLY A 544 5.17 -19.70 34.22
C GLY A 544 5.90 -19.40 35.53
N ASN A 545 5.35 -19.90 36.64
CA ASN A 545 6.06 -19.92 37.90
C ASN A 545 7.16 -21.02 37.87
N LYS A 546 8.13 -20.89 36.98
CA LYS A 546 9.41 -21.54 37.21
C LYS A 546 10.05 -20.80 38.38
N LYS A 547 9.62 -21.11 39.62
CA LYS A 547 10.47 -20.95 40.78
C LYS A 547 11.76 -21.63 40.36
N VAL A 548 12.82 -20.84 40.10
CA VAL A 548 14.16 -21.40 40.01
C VAL A 548 14.31 -22.14 41.32
N ASP A 549 14.42 -23.43 41.25
CA ASP A 549 14.64 -24.24 42.45
C ASP A 549 16.03 -23.85 42.99
N VAL A 550 16.05 -22.82 43.82
CA VAL A 550 17.24 -22.31 44.51
C VAL A 550 17.70 -23.34 45.57
N SER A 551 16.94 -24.44 45.78
CA SER A 551 17.31 -25.47 46.73
C SER A 551 18.64 -26.15 46.34
N ALA A 552 18.92 -26.25 45.03
CA ALA A 552 20.22 -26.74 44.52
C ALA A 552 21.36 -25.76 44.86
N TYR A 553 21.12 -24.47 44.91
CA TYR A 553 22.12 -23.44 45.29
C TYR A 553 22.21 -23.25 46.81
N ALA A 554 21.20 -23.64 47.55
CA ALA A 554 21.17 -23.60 49.02
C ALA A 554 21.81 -24.85 49.63
N ASN A 555 22.16 -25.85 48.81
CA ASN A 555 22.80 -27.08 49.28
C ASN A 555 24.31 -26.83 49.49
N LYS A 556 24.71 -26.81 50.78
CA LYS A 556 26.09 -26.58 51.19
C LYS A 556 27.10 -27.49 50.50
N ASP A 557 26.75 -28.76 50.24
CA ASP A 557 27.57 -29.76 49.54
C ASP A 557 27.76 -29.43 48.05
N PHE A 558 26.82 -28.68 47.42
CA PHE A 558 26.95 -28.23 46.03
C PHE A 558 27.89 -27.02 45.91
N LEU A 559 27.82 -26.10 46.87
CA LEU A 559 28.70 -24.92 46.92
C LEU A 559 30.16 -25.34 47.26
N GLU A 560 30.37 -26.31 48.17
CA GLU A 560 31.70 -26.85 48.48
C GLU A 560 32.34 -27.59 47.28
N LYS A 561 31.54 -28.19 46.38
CA LYS A 561 32.04 -28.80 45.13
C LYS A 561 32.38 -27.80 44.03
N LEU A 562 31.87 -26.58 44.08
CA LEU A 562 32.11 -25.52 43.10
C LEU A 562 33.33 -24.65 43.47
N TRP A 563 33.72 -24.62 44.76
CA TRP A 563 34.75 -23.73 45.27
C TRP A 563 35.87 -24.45 46.02
N GLY A 564 35.84 -25.79 46.05
CA GLY A 564 36.87 -26.65 46.64
C GLY A 564 38.06 -26.89 45.74
#